data_b0f389690ee9bddab8013785d1ff40e6
#
_entry.id   b0f389690ee9bddab8013785d1ff40e6
#
_cell.length_a   1.000
_cell.length_b   1.000
_cell.length_c   1.000
_cell.angle_alpha   90.00
_cell.angle_beta   90.00
_cell.angle_gamma   90.00
#
_symmetry.space_group_name_H-M   'P 1'
#
loop_
_entity.id
_entity.type
_entity.pdbx_description
1 polymer ?
#
loop_
_entity_poly.entity_id
_entity_poly.type
_entity_poly.pdbx_seq_one_letter_code
_entity_poly.pdbx_strand_id
1 'polypeptide(L)'
;YGGDEFVVYIEYKDSDTIEDIVKRIFNYVSDEYDGYKISVSMGISLSVNCGLHYYNMYQCADKALYEAKKSGRGCYRFYSE
;
A
#
# COMPACT_ATOMS: atom_id res chain seq x y z
N TYR A 1 -4.96 8.42 -10.02
CA TYR A 1 -3.66 8.18 -10.64
C TYR A 1 -3.73 7.06 -11.63
N GLY A 2 -3.49 7.35 -12.89
CA GLY A 2 -3.28 6.31 -13.88
C GLY A 2 -4.28 5.17 -13.84
N GLY A 3 -5.55 5.44 -14.05
CA GLY A 3 -6.55 4.38 -14.12
C GLY A 3 -6.96 3.83 -12.77
N ASP A 4 -6.36 2.73 -12.34
CA ASP A 4 -6.81 2.00 -11.16
C ASP A 4 -5.99 2.28 -9.90
N GLU A 5 -5.17 3.32 -9.90
CA GLU A 5 -4.34 3.65 -8.76
C GLU A 5 -5.04 4.62 -7.82
N PHE A 6 -4.85 4.40 -6.50
CA PHE A 6 -5.45 5.22 -5.46
C PHE A 6 -4.39 5.59 -4.44
N VAL A 7 -4.59 6.74 -3.79
CA VAL A 7 -3.73 7.17 -2.69
C VAL A 7 -4.59 7.36 -1.46
N VAL A 8 -4.15 6.80 -0.35
CA VAL A 8 -4.85 6.89 0.92
C VAL A 8 -3.88 7.39 1.99
N TYR A 9 -4.32 8.37 2.77
CA TYR A 9 -3.56 8.87 3.91
C TYR A 9 -4.17 8.33 5.19
N ILE A 10 -3.31 7.84 6.07
CA ILE A 10 -3.73 7.28 7.35
C ILE A 10 -2.85 7.85 8.44
N GLU A 11 -3.47 8.40 9.49
CA GLU A 11 -2.75 8.77 10.70
C GLU A 11 -2.70 7.56 11.62
N TYR A 12 -1.56 7.32 12.22
CA TYR A 12 -1.37 6.17 13.09
C TYR A 12 -0.43 6.54 14.25
N LYS A 13 -0.55 5.79 15.33
CA LYS A 13 0.25 6.04 16.53
C LYS A 13 1.50 5.19 16.61
N ASP A 14 1.44 3.95 16.11
CA ASP A 14 2.57 3.04 16.16
C ASP A 14 2.56 2.08 14.98
N SER A 15 3.69 1.42 14.76
CA SER A 15 3.88 0.56 13.60
C SER A 15 2.97 -0.67 13.62
N ASP A 16 2.68 -1.20 14.80
CA ASP A 16 1.83 -2.38 14.89
C ASP A 16 0.42 -2.07 14.45
N THR A 17 -0.09 -0.90 14.85
CA THR A 17 -1.42 -0.45 14.47
C THR A 17 -1.54 -0.25 12.96
N ILE A 18 -0.53 0.37 12.36
CA ILE A 18 -0.59 0.62 10.91
C ILE A 18 -0.52 -0.67 10.12
N GLU A 19 0.24 -1.64 10.58
CA GLU A 19 0.32 -2.93 9.91
C GLU A 19 -1.03 -3.64 9.92
N ASP A 20 -1.75 -3.61 11.04
CA ASP A 20 -3.09 -4.17 11.14
C ASP A 20 -4.07 -3.46 10.19
N ILE A 21 -3.99 -2.14 10.13
CA ILE A 21 -4.85 -1.34 9.25
C ILE A 21 -4.58 -1.71 7.79
N VAL A 22 -3.32 -1.82 7.42
CA VAL A 22 -2.94 -2.18 6.05
C VAL A 22 -3.47 -3.56 5.68
N LYS A 23 -3.33 -4.52 6.59
CA LYS A 23 -3.85 -5.86 6.35
C LYS A 23 -5.35 -5.87 6.14
N ARG A 24 -6.10 -5.10 6.93
CA ARG A 24 -7.54 -4.99 6.79
C ARG A 24 -7.93 -4.38 5.45
N ILE A 25 -7.26 -3.31 5.05
CA ILE A 25 -7.52 -2.66 3.78
C ILE A 25 -7.22 -3.62 2.63
N PHE A 26 -6.06 -4.26 2.69
CA PHE A 26 -5.65 -5.19 1.64
C PHE A 26 -6.64 -6.34 1.49
N ASN A 27 -7.05 -6.94 2.61
CA ASN A 27 -8.01 -8.05 2.57
C ASN A 27 -9.36 -7.60 2.05
N TYR A 28 -9.80 -6.42 2.42
CA TYR A 28 -11.09 -5.89 1.99
C TYR A 28 -11.10 -5.66 0.47
N VAL A 29 -10.06 -5.02 -0.07
CA VAL A 29 -10.04 -4.69 -1.50
C VAL A 29 -9.66 -5.88 -2.38
N SER A 30 -9.07 -6.93 -1.80
CA SER A 30 -8.68 -8.14 -2.52
C SER A 30 -9.75 -9.23 -2.45
N ASP A 31 -10.88 -8.93 -1.84
CA ASP A 31 -11.94 -9.91 -1.66
C ASP A 31 -12.64 -10.23 -2.98
N GLU A 32 -13.36 -11.34 -2.98
CA GLU A 32 -14.13 -11.76 -4.13
C GLU A 32 -15.38 -10.90 -4.25
N TYR A 33 -15.66 -10.45 -5.45
CA TYR A 33 -16.85 -9.64 -5.70
C TYR A 33 -17.62 -10.22 -6.87
N ASP A 34 -18.87 -10.57 -6.62
CA ASP A 34 -19.79 -11.06 -7.64
C ASP A 34 -19.21 -12.24 -8.42
N GLY A 35 -18.52 -13.15 -7.72
CA GLY A 35 -17.91 -14.32 -8.34
C GLY A 35 -16.56 -14.07 -8.99
N TYR A 36 -16.09 -12.85 -9.01
CA TYR A 36 -14.79 -12.51 -9.57
C TYR A 36 -13.80 -12.22 -8.45
N LYS A 37 -12.63 -12.81 -8.56
CA LYS A 37 -11.56 -12.56 -7.63
C LYS A 37 -10.81 -11.29 -8.04
N ILE A 38 -10.72 -10.33 -7.12
CA ILE A 38 -10.02 -9.08 -7.36
C ILE A 38 -8.60 -9.20 -6.82
N SER A 39 -7.62 -8.93 -7.67
CA SER A 39 -6.21 -8.93 -7.28
C SER A 39 -5.70 -7.50 -7.23
N VAL A 40 -5.08 -7.14 -6.10
CA VAL A 40 -4.58 -5.78 -5.86
C VAL A 40 -3.14 -5.84 -5.43
N SER A 41 -2.33 -4.92 -5.93
CA SER A 41 -0.97 -4.72 -5.44
C SER A 41 -0.91 -3.40 -4.71
N MET A 42 -0.22 -3.34 -3.57
CA MET A 42 -0.14 -2.14 -2.75
C MET A 42 1.30 -1.83 -2.39
N GLY A 43 1.63 -0.54 -2.45
CA GLY A 43 2.88 -0.02 -1.93
C GLY A 43 2.58 0.93 -0.77
N ILE A 44 3.30 0.80 0.32
CA ILE A 44 3.08 1.56 1.54
C ILE A 44 4.36 2.29 1.94
N SER A 45 4.24 3.56 2.26
CA SER A 45 5.35 4.32 2.85
C SER A 45 4.93 4.85 4.21
N LEU A 46 5.89 4.90 5.12
CA LEU A 46 5.68 5.41 6.47
C LEU A 46 6.47 6.70 6.64
N SER A 47 5.89 7.68 7.32
CA SER A 47 6.54 8.97 7.53
C SER A 47 7.86 8.84 8.29
N VAL A 48 7.99 7.84 9.16
CA VAL A 48 9.23 7.61 9.90
C VAL A 48 10.41 7.25 8.99
N ASN A 49 10.12 6.71 7.80
CA ASN A 49 11.15 6.32 6.84
C ASN A 49 11.31 7.29 5.68
N CYS A 50 10.24 7.98 5.33
CA CYS A 50 10.19 8.80 4.12
C CYS A 50 9.92 10.28 4.39
N GLY A 51 9.75 10.67 5.66
CA GLY A 51 9.41 12.02 6.03
C GLY A 51 7.93 12.33 5.81
N LEU A 52 7.51 13.50 6.29
CA LEU A 52 6.12 13.92 6.23
C LEU A 52 5.77 14.61 4.92
N HIS A 53 6.75 14.90 4.09
CA HIS A 53 6.49 15.59 2.85
C HIS A 53 5.74 14.68 1.88
N TYR A 54 4.62 15.16 1.36
CA TYR A 54 3.74 14.38 0.50
C TYR A 54 4.49 13.75 -0.67
N TYR A 55 5.29 14.55 -1.37
CA TYR A 55 5.98 14.08 -2.57
C TYR A 55 6.94 12.92 -2.25
N ASN A 56 7.67 13.03 -1.15
CA ASN A 56 8.60 11.98 -0.75
C ASN A 56 7.87 10.71 -0.33
N MET A 57 6.77 10.86 0.40
CA MET A 57 5.96 9.71 0.80
C MET A 57 5.36 9.02 -0.42
N TYR A 58 4.90 9.79 -1.38
CA TYR A 58 4.36 9.25 -2.62
C TYR A 58 5.41 8.46 -3.38
N GLN A 59 6.61 9.02 -3.52
CA GLN A 59 7.70 8.34 -4.23
C GLN A 59 8.09 7.04 -3.55
N CYS A 60 8.16 7.03 -2.22
CA CYS A 60 8.47 5.82 -1.48
C CYS A 60 7.39 4.75 -1.67
N ALA A 61 6.13 5.15 -1.61
CA ALA A 61 5.03 4.22 -1.83
C ALA A 61 5.04 3.67 -3.26
N ASP A 62 5.37 4.51 -4.23
CA ASP A 62 5.44 4.09 -5.62
C ASP A 62 6.55 3.06 -5.84
N LYS A 63 7.69 3.25 -5.21
CA LYS A 63 8.77 2.28 -5.26
C LYS A 63 8.37 0.95 -4.63
N ALA A 64 7.69 1.01 -3.49
CA ALA A 64 7.19 -0.18 -2.83
C ALA A 64 6.14 -0.90 -3.69
N LEU A 65 5.28 -0.14 -4.37
CA LEU A 65 4.30 -0.71 -5.28
C LEU A 65 4.98 -1.42 -6.45
N TYR A 66 6.03 -0.83 -6.98
CA TYR A 66 6.81 -1.47 -8.05
C TYR A 66 7.37 -2.81 -7.58
N GLU A 67 7.89 -2.85 -6.35
CA GLU A 67 8.40 -4.10 -5.79
C GLU A 67 7.29 -5.13 -5.59
N ALA A 68 6.11 -4.71 -5.17
CA ALA A 68 4.96 -5.61 -5.03
C ALA A 68 4.58 -6.22 -6.38
N LYS A 69 4.53 -5.41 -7.42
CA LYS A 69 4.22 -5.89 -8.77
C LYS A 69 5.30 -6.84 -9.30
N LYS A 70 6.55 -6.53 -9.00
CA LYS A 70 7.69 -7.34 -9.41
C LYS A 70 7.74 -8.67 -8.69
N SER A 71 7.23 -8.73 -7.46
CA SER A 71 7.19 -9.95 -6.63
C SER A 71 6.05 -10.90 -7.00
N GLY A 72 5.29 -10.60 -8.04
CA GLY A 72 4.22 -11.48 -8.49
C GLY A 72 2.83 -10.87 -8.39
N ARG A 73 2.74 -9.62 -7.99
CA ARG A 73 1.47 -8.90 -7.83
C ARG A 73 0.60 -9.53 -6.74
N GLY A 74 -0.56 -8.98 -6.51
CA GLY A 74 -1.51 -9.51 -5.53
C GLY A 74 -0.98 -9.52 -4.11
N CYS A 75 -0.12 -8.56 -3.76
CA CYS A 75 0.48 -8.47 -2.43
C CYS A 75 0.71 -7.00 -2.07
N TYR A 76 1.13 -6.77 -0.84
CA TYR A 76 1.51 -5.42 -0.43
C TYR A 76 2.95 -5.42 0.06
N ARG A 77 3.61 -4.27 -0.08
CA ARG A 77 4.98 -4.08 0.38
C ARG A 77 5.09 -2.74 1.08
N PHE A 78 5.81 -2.72 2.19
CA PHE A 78 6.24 -1.48 2.82
C PHE A 78 7.54 -1.03 2.19
N TYR A 79 7.70 0.28 2.01
CA TYR A 79 8.93 0.82 1.50
C TYR A 79 10.08 0.52 2.46
N SER A 80 11.20 0.06 1.93
CA SER A 80 12.42 -0.20 2.68
C SER A 80 13.60 0.29 1.84
N GLU A 81 14.49 1.00 2.50
CA GLU A 81 15.70 1.49 1.84
C GLU A 81 16.65 0.36 1.47
#